data_8b50aa70d065ae2d79ca4c4f0485f3bc
#
_entry.id   8b50aa70d065ae2d79ca4c4f0485f3bc
#
_cell.length_a   1.000
_cell.length_b   1.000
_cell.length_c   1.000
_cell.angle_alpha   90.00
_cell.angle_beta   90.00
_cell.angle_gamma   90.00
#
_symmetry.space_group_name_H-M   'P 1'
#
loop_
_entity.id
_entity.type
_entity.pdbx_description
1 polymer ?
#
loop_
_entity_poly.entity_id
_entity_poly.type
_entity_poly.pdbx_seq_one_letter_code
_entity_poly.pdbx_strand_id
1 'polypeptide(L)'
;TLKEPHEYAENWKRWSLGSLPMIPPRFGIKLIENPTYEQQFKVIESLMQNAEMVINCGDAGQEGELIQRWVMQKAGCKCPVYRLWISSLTEEAIREGFQKLKEQTEFNKLYEAGLSRAI
;
A
#
# COMPACT_ATOMS: atom_id res chain seq x y z
N THR A 1 -4.05 5.45 -3.65
CA THR A 1 -3.35 6.72 -3.44
C THR A 1 -3.89 7.47 -2.22
N LEU A 2 -3.13 8.40 -1.69
CA LEU A 2 -3.60 9.28 -0.63
C LEU A 2 -4.64 10.27 -1.16
N LYS A 3 -5.55 10.68 -0.28
CA LYS A 3 -6.52 11.73 -0.60
C LYS A 3 -5.79 13.06 -0.76
N GLU A 4 -6.30 13.88 -1.68
CA GLU A 4 -5.80 15.24 -1.89
C GLU A 4 -6.19 16.15 -0.72
N PRO A 5 -5.43 17.22 -0.44
CA PRO A 5 -5.76 18.12 0.66
C PRO A 5 -7.18 18.69 0.61
N HIS A 6 -7.69 19.04 -0.57
CA HIS A 6 -9.04 19.59 -0.73
C HIS A 6 -10.16 18.58 -0.41
N GLU A 7 -9.87 17.30 -0.37
CA GLU A 7 -10.84 16.24 0.00
C GLU A 7 -11.07 16.16 1.52
N TYR A 8 -10.19 16.78 2.31
CA TYR A 8 -10.36 16.90 3.77
C TYR A 8 -11.05 18.21 4.16
N ALA A 9 -10.69 19.30 3.50
CA ALA A 9 -11.26 20.61 3.75
C ALA A 9 -11.20 21.45 2.47
N GLU A 10 -12.32 22.10 2.12
CA GLU A 10 -12.43 22.85 0.87
C GLU A 10 -11.44 24.01 0.77
N ASN A 11 -11.16 24.67 1.89
CA ASN A 11 -10.19 25.78 1.94
C ASN A 11 -8.74 25.33 1.71
N TRP A 12 -8.47 24.04 1.66
CA TRP A 12 -7.13 23.50 1.37
C TRP A 12 -6.86 23.32 -0.12
N LYS A 13 -7.79 23.69 -0.98
CA LYS A 13 -7.62 23.61 -2.43
C LYS A 13 -6.56 24.58 -2.95
N ARG A 14 -6.39 25.71 -2.28
CA ARG A 14 -5.39 26.72 -2.62
C ARG A 14 -4.38 26.87 -1.49
N TRP A 15 -3.11 27.01 -1.88
CA TRP A 15 -2.04 27.27 -0.93
C TRP A 15 -2.13 28.72 -0.42
N SER A 16 -2.15 28.85 0.90
CA SER A 16 -2.06 30.15 1.56
C SER A 16 -1.45 29.96 2.94
N LEU A 17 -0.88 31.02 3.52
CA LEU A 17 -0.32 30.95 4.87
C LEU A 17 -1.41 30.66 5.91
N GLY A 18 -2.65 31.11 5.66
CA GLY A 18 -3.76 30.88 6.56
C GLY A 18 -4.31 29.43 6.53
N SER A 19 -4.02 28.68 5.46
CA SER A 19 -4.45 27.27 5.35
C SER A 19 -3.38 26.28 5.83
N LEU A 20 -2.17 26.75 6.11
CA LEU A 20 -1.11 25.90 6.68
C LEU A 20 -1.15 25.93 8.22
N PRO A 21 -0.82 24.80 8.89
CA PRO A 21 -0.48 23.50 8.31
C PRO A 21 -1.71 22.72 7.85
N MET A 22 -1.59 22.04 6.69
CA MET A 22 -2.65 21.18 6.15
C MET A 22 -2.52 19.77 6.72
N ILE A 23 -2.83 19.61 7.98
CA ILE A 23 -2.69 18.33 8.70
C ILE A 23 -4.08 17.81 9.08
N PRO A 24 -4.61 16.81 8.35
CA PRO A 24 -5.88 16.18 8.74
C PRO A 24 -5.68 15.31 9.98
N PRO A 25 -6.73 15.08 10.77
CA PRO A 25 -6.65 14.18 11.93
C PRO A 25 -6.21 12.76 11.57
N ARG A 26 -6.52 12.32 10.35
CA ARG A 26 -6.15 11.02 9.82
C ARG A 26 -5.99 11.12 8.30
N PHE A 27 -4.86 10.60 7.80
CA PHE A 27 -4.66 10.50 6.36
C PHE A 27 -5.45 9.33 5.78
N GLY A 28 -6.25 9.60 4.75
CA GLY A 28 -7.05 8.59 4.07
C GLY A 28 -6.48 8.19 2.73
N ILE A 29 -6.86 7.00 2.27
CA ILE A 29 -6.51 6.48 0.95
C ILE A 29 -7.77 6.37 0.10
N LYS A 30 -7.60 6.48 -1.21
CA LYS A 30 -8.70 6.33 -2.18
C LYS A 30 -8.24 5.54 -3.39
N LEU A 31 -9.20 4.97 -4.13
CA LEU A 31 -8.94 4.39 -5.44
C LEU A 31 -8.77 5.51 -6.46
N ILE A 32 -7.86 5.29 -7.42
CA ILE A 32 -7.74 6.17 -8.58
C ILE A 32 -9.00 5.98 -9.43
N GLU A 33 -9.63 7.09 -9.84
CA GLU A 33 -10.84 7.06 -10.68
C GLU A 33 -10.51 6.62 -12.11
N ASN A 34 -10.42 5.30 -12.31
CA ASN A 34 -10.14 4.70 -13.60
C ASN A 34 -10.84 3.34 -13.64
N PRO A 35 -11.72 3.07 -14.64
CA PRO A 35 -12.47 1.82 -14.73
C PRO A 35 -11.60 0.56 -14.70
N THR A 36 -10.43 0.61 -15.34
CA THR A 36 -9.47 -0.51 -15.36
C THR A 36 -8.93 -0.81 -13.97
N TYR A 37 -8.56 0.21 -13.22
CA TYR A 37 -8.06 0.05 -11.85
C TYR A 37 -9.15 -0.43 -10.89
N GLU A 38 -10.37 0.10 -11.03
CA GLU A 38 -11.50 -0.33 -10.23
C GLU A 38 -11.85 -1.80 -10.46
N GLN A 39 -11.85 -2.23 -11.70
CA GLN A 39 -12.11 -3.62 -12.05
C GLN A 39 -11.05 -4.55 -11.49
N GLN A 40 -9.78 -4.20 -11.64
CA GLN A 40 -8.65 -4.97 -11.11
C GLN A 40 -8.69 -5.03 -9.59
N PHE A 41 -9.02 -3.93 -8.94
CA PHE A 41 -9.14 -3.87 -7.48
C PHE A 41 -10.25 -4.78 -6.98
N LYS A 42 -11.39 -4.83 -7.65
CA LYS A 42 -12.50 -5.73 -7.27
C LYS A 42 -12.09 -7.19 -7.34
N VAL A 43 -11.31 -7.58 -8.35
CA VAL A 43 -10.77 -8.94 -8.47
C VAL A 43 -9.85 -9.25 -7.29
N ILE A 44 -8.93 -8.35 -6.98
CA ILE A 44 -7.99 -8.51 -5.87
C ILE A 44 -8.73 -8.62 -4.54
N GLU A 45 -9.70 -7.75 -4.30
CA GLU A 45 -10.51 -7.76 -3.07
C GLU A 45 -11.23 -9.09 -2.88
N SER A 46 -11.87 -9.58 -3.93
CA SER A 46 -12.57 -10.88 -3.91
C SER A 46 -11.61 -12.03 -3.60
N LEU A 47 -10.44 -12.05 -4.22
CA LEU A 47 -9.44 -13.08 -3.99
C LEU A 47 -8.87 -13.03 -2.57
N MET A 48 -8.64 -11.84 -2.05
CA MET A 48 -8.12 -11.67 -0.69
C MET A 48 -9.11 -12.10 0.39
N GLN A 49 -10.41 -11.87 0.17
CA GLN A 49 -11.44 -12.29 1.12
C GLN A 49 -11.59 -13.80 1.22
N ASN A 50 -11.25 -14.52 0.15
CA ASN A 50 -11.32 -15.98 0.09
C ASN A 50 -9.97 -16.67 0.32
N ALA A 51 -8.89 -15.92 0.46
CA ALA A 51 -7.56 -16.48 0.67
C ALA A 51 -7.33 -16.90 2.12
N GLU A 52 -6.63 -18.01 2.31
CA GLU A 52 -6.16 -18.43 3.63
C GLU A 52 -4.88 -17.71 4.04
N MET A 53 -4.09 -17.29 3.06
CA MET A 53 -2.80 -16.63 3.25
C MET A 53 -2.49 -15.78 2.02
N VAL A 54 -1.86 -14.65 2.22
CA VAL A 54 -1.42 -13.77 1.15
C VAL A 54 0.11 -13.66 1.19
N ILE A 55 0.74 -13.80 0.02
CA ILE A 55 2.17 -13.59 -0.13
C ILE A 55 2.37 -12.34 -0.97
N ASN A 56 2.95 -11.31 -0.37
CA ASN A 56 3.22 -10.05 -1.03
C ASN A 56 4.54 -10.15 -1.81
N CYS A 57 4.43 -10.16 -3.13
CA CYS A 57 5.57 -10.26 -4.06
C CYS A 57 5.89 -8.93 -4.74
N GLY A 58 5.48 -7.81 -4.16
CA GLY A 58 5.76 -6.49 -4.71
C GLY A 58 7.25 -6.15 -4.70
N ASP A 59 7.61 -5.07 -5.39
CA ASP A 59 9.00 -4.64 -5.51
C ASP A 59 9.66 -4.45 -4.14
N ALA A 60 10.93 -4.85 -4.03
CA ALA A 60 11.74 -4.66 -2.84
C ALA A 60 12.14 -3.19 -2.73
N GLY A 61 11.44 -2.44 -1.93
CA GLY A 61 11.68 -1.02 -1.75
C GLY A 61 10.56 -0.34 -0.98
N GLN A 62 10.79 0.92 -0.65
CA GLN A 62 9.88 1.74 0.13
C GLN A 62 8.55 1.96 -0.58
N GLU A 63 8.59 2.30 -1.87
CA GLU A 63 7.40 2.55 -2.67
C GLU A 63 6.60 1.28 -2.93
N GLY A 64 7.27 0.18 -3.26
CA GLY A 64 6.62 -1.11 -3.47
C GLY A 64 5.89 -1.59 -2.22
N GLU A 65 6.52 -1.49 -1.06
CA GLU A 65 5.91 -1.83 0.21
C GLU A 65 4.69 -0.97 0.51
N LEU A 66 4.77 0.33 0.27
CA LEU A 66 3.69 1.27 0.49
C LEU A 66 2.47 0.95 -0.38
N ILE A 67 2.68 0.75 -1.67
CA ILE A 67 1.62 0.44 -2.63
C ILE A 67 0.90 -0.85 -2.24
N GLN A 68 1.66 -1.91 -1.96
CA GLN A 68 1.09 -3.21 -1.61
C GLN A 68 0.27 -3.15 -0.33
N ARG A 69 0.77 -2.45 0.69
CA ARG A 69 0.03 -2.31 1.95
C ARG A 69 -1.23 -1.49 1.80
N TRP A 70 -1.22 -0.46 0.97
CA TRP A 70 -2.43 0.33 0.68
C TRP A 70 -3.49 -0.51 -0.02
N VAL A 71 -3.10 -1.35 -0.97
CA VAL A 71 -4.03 -2.25 -1.66
C VAL A 71 -4.66 -3.23 -0.67
N MET A 72 -3.85 -3.85 0.19
CA MET A 72 -4.35 -4.79 1.19
C MET A 72 -5.25 -4.13 2.23
N GLN A 73 -4.90 -2.92 2.66
CA GLN A 73 -5.70 -2.15 3.61
C GLN A 73 -7.06 -1.77 3.02
N LYS A 74 -7.09 -1.31 1.77
CA LYS A 74 -8.32 -0.94 1.08
C LYS A 74 -9.21 -2.14 0.80
N ALA A 75 -8.61 -3.28 0.50
CA ALA A 75 -9.33 -4.53 0.28
C ALA A 75 -9.85 -5.17 1.57
N GLY A 76 -9.36 -4.74 2.74
CA GLY A 76 -9.77 -5.30 4.01
C GLY A 76 -9.23 -6.70 4.26
N CYS A 77 -7.99 -6.96 3.86
CA CYS A 77 -7.34 -8.26 4.03
C CYS A 77 -7.22 -8.65 5.51
N LYS A 78 -7.79 -9.80 5.87
CA LYS A 78 -7.81 -10.31 7.25
C LYS A 78 -6.94 -11.55 7.45
N CYS A 79 -6.46 -12.15 6.37
CA CYS A 79 -5.63 -13.35 6.45
C CYS A 79 -4.16 -12.99 6.74
N PRO A 80 -3.34 -13.97 7.21
CA PRO A 80 -1.92 -13.75 7.39
C PRO A 80 -1.24 -13.32 6.09
N VAL A 81 -0.33 -12.36 6.18
CA VAL A 81 0.42 -11.84 5.03
C VAL A 81 1.91 -12.08 5.24
N TYR A 82 2.54 -12.69 4.26
CA TYR A 82 3.98 -12.89 4.22
C TYR A 82 4.60 -12.06 3.11
N ARG A 83 5.87 -11.73 3.27
CA ARG A 83 6.61 -10.89 2.33
C ARG A 83 7.68 -11.71 1.62
N LEU A 84 7.60 -11.75 0.29
CA LEU A 84 8.69 -12.23 -0.56
C LEU A 84 9.59 -11.05 -0.88
N TRP A 85 10.74 -10.98 -0.23
CA TRP A 85 11.68 -9.87 -0.39
C TRP A 85 12.88 -10.34 -1.22
N ILE A 86 12.90 -9.98 -2.50
CA ILE A 86 13.98 -10.28 -3.42
C ILE A 86 14.31 -9.05 -4.28
N SER A 87 15.59 -8.86 -4.58
CA SER A 87 16.07 -7.77 -5.44
C SER A 87 16.42 -8.24 -6.85
N SER A 88 16.33 -9.53 -7.12
CA SER A 88 16.63 -10.14 -8.40
C SER A 88 15.50 -11.07 -8.83
N LEU A 89 15.20 -11.12 -10.13
CA LEU A 89 14.14 -11.96 -10.70
C LEU A 89 14.69 -13.25 -11.32
N THR A 90 15.85 -13.71 -10.87
CA THR A 90 16.38 -15.00 -11.31
C THR A 90 15.60 -16.14 -10.65
N GLU A 91 15.55 -17.30 -11.28
CA GLU A 91 14.85 -18.46 -10.75
C GLU A 91 15.38 -18.87 -9.37
N GLU A 92 16.70 -18.82 -9.19
CA GLU A 92 17.34 -19.17 -7.92
C GLU A 92 16.93 -18.18 -6.81
N ALA A 93 16.94 -16.88 -7.09
CA ALA A 93 16.54 -15.85 -6.13
C ALA A 93 15.07 -16.00 -5.72
N ILE A 94 14.20 -16.32 -6.66
CA ILE A 94 12.78 -16.53 -6.41
C ILE A 94 12.57 -17.76 -5.51
N ARG A 95 13.24 -18.87 -5.81
CA ARG A 95 13.15 -20.09 -4.99
C ARG A 95 13.64 -19.86 -3.56
N GLU A 96 14.79 -19.22 -3.40
CA GLU A 96 15.32 -18.88 -2.07
C GLU A 96 14.37 -17.95 -1.31
N GLY A 97 13.78 -16.97 -2.00
CA GLY A 97 12.82 -16.04 -1.41
C GLY A 97 11.60 -16.77 -0.84
N PHE A 98 11.04 -17.73 -1.58
CA PHE A 98 9.92 -18.51 -1.11
C PHE A 98 10.26 -19.42 0.07
N GLN A 99 11.51 -19.87 0.17
CA GLN A 99 11.97 -20.65 1.32
C GLN A 99 12.20 -19.78 2.56
N LYS A 100 12.45 -18.49 2.37
CA LYS A 100 12.78 -17.51 3.42
C LYS A 100 11.71 -16.44 3.56
N LEU A 101 10.44 -16.78 3.37
CA LEU A 101 9.33 -15.82 3.53
C LEU A 101 9.37 -15.22 4.94
N LYS A 102 9.17 -13.91 5.01
CA LYS A 102 9.13 -13.17 6.26
C LYS A 102 7.72 -12.66 6.52
N GLU A 103 7.39 -12.45 7.79
CA GLU A 103 6.12 -11.84 8.14
C GLU A 103 6.10 -10.37 7.73
N GLN A 104 4.96 -9.87 7.30
CA GLN A 104 4.81 -8.48 6.88
C GLN A 104 5.18 -7.49 7.99
N THR A 105 4.97 -7.87 9.24
CA THR A 105 5.28 -7.02 10.40
C THR A 105 6.76 -6.67 10.50
N GLU A 106 7.67 -7.47 9.95
CA GLU A 106 9.10 -7.17 9.92
C GLU A 106 9.42 -5.95 9.05
N PHE A 107 8.49 -5.54 8.18
CA PHE A 107 8.65 -4.41 7.26
C PHE A 107 7.82 -3.18 7.67
N ASN A 108 7.28 -3.15 8.88
CA ASN A 108 6.47 -2.02 9.35
C ASN A 108 7.22 -0.69 9.33
N LYS A 109 8.49 -0.69 9.72
CA LYS A 109 9.32 0.52 9.70
C LYS A 109 9.53 1.04 8.28
N LEU A 110 9.70 0.14 7.33
CA LEU A 110 9.83 0.49 5.92
C LEU A 110 8.53 1.11 5.39
N TYR A 111 7.39 0.55 5.76
CA TYR A 111 6.08 1.09 5.43
C TYR A 111 5.90 2.49 6.02
N GLU A 112 6.22 2.68 7.28
CA GLU A 112 6.13 3.98 7.95
C GLU A 112 7.01 5.04 7.27
N ALA A 113 8.22 4.66 6.88
CA ALA A 113 9.12 5.55 6.15
C ALA A 113 8.56 5.95 4.78
N GLY A 114 8.00 4.99 4.06
CA GLY A 114 7.35 5.25 2.77
C GLY A 114 6.13 6.15 2.91
N LEU A 115 5.31 5.91 3.91
CA LEU A 115 4.13 6.70 4.20
C LEU A 115 4.50 8.15 4.54
N SER A 116 5.51 8.35 5.39
CA SER A 116 6.01 9.68 5.76
C SER A 116 6.50 10.45 4.55
N ARG A 117 7.16 9.78 3.61
CA ARG A 117 7.61 10.41 2.36
C ARG A 117 6.45 10.80 1.45
N ALA A 118 5.38 9.99 1.40
CA ALA A 118 4.21 10.25 0.56
C ALA A 118 3.35 11.40 1.07
N ILE A 119 3.34 11.61 2.39
CA ILE A 119 2.61 12.70 3.03
C ILE A 119 3.35 14.03 2.82
#